data_31a0dfa2bca5bd90c44cbac1162202d5
#
_entry.id   31a0dfa2bca5bd90c44cbac1162202d5
#
_cell.length_a   1.000
_cell.length_b   1.000
_cell.length_c   1.000
_cell.angle_alpha   90.00
_cell.angle_beta   90.00
_cell.angle_gamma   90.00
#
_symmetry.space_group_name_H-M   'P 1'
#
loop_
_entity.id
_entity.type
_entity.pdbx_description
1 polymer ?
#
loop_
_entity_poly.entity_id
_entity_poly.type
_entity_poly.pdbx_seq_one_letter_code
_entity_poly.pdbx_strand_id
1 'polypeptide(L)'
;MKRVLTFAAAVAVVTAIPVAAQMNYQGAVDAAFNKYKTLKEGKNADYIPALAKVDPNLFGVALVTTDGKVYSAGDLTTEVSIQSISKVFTMAQVIQEQGVESIEKRIGVDATGARFNSIIAIESVKVVQGSGAPEMNALVNPGAISATSMVTGGSSDAVWNKIIGFHNDFAGRQLKVLQDVYKSESDTNQRNQAIGALMFAYGYIKTDWKQAVDLYTRQCSIGVNAKDLAMMAATLANMGKNPVTGKQVMDAPKVPQVLAVMATAGLYDDSGKWLYHTGLPAKSGVGGGIIAVSPGKFGIAVVSPPLDDAGNSVRAQKAIADISNALHGNPLAAAR
;
A
#
# COMPACT_ATOMS: atom_id res chain seq x y z
N MET A 1 7.10 29.35 80.34
CA MET A 1 7.44 28.65 79.10
C MET A 1 6.22 28.57 78.20
N LYS A 2 6.15 29.44 77.13
CA LYS A 2 5.06 29.48 76.15
C LYS A 2 5.50 28.65 74.94
N ARG A 3 4.75 27.57 74.62
CA ARG A 3 4.98 26.77 73.42
C ARG A 3 4.26 27.45 72.23
N VAL A 4 5.02 27.83 71.22
CA VAL A 4 4.51 28.31 69.94
C VAL A 4 4.29 27.07 69.04
N LEU A 5 3.05 26.80 68.63
CA LEU A 5 2.70 25.79 67.64
C LEU A 5 2.73 26.48 66.24
N THR A 6 3.66 26.02 65.41
CA THR A 6 3.75 26.46 64.01
C THR A 6 2.93 25.48 63.16
N PHE A 7 1.83 25.95 62.56
CA PHE A 7 1.08 25.20 61.53
C PHE A 7 1.78 25.38 60.18
N ALA A 8 2.26 24.28 59.58
CA ALA A 8 2.70 24.26 58.22
C ALA A 8 1.52 23.95 57.31
N ALA A 9 1.09 24.87 56.50
CA ALA A 9 0.07 24.68 55.48
C ALA A 9 0.74 24.02 54.26
N ALA A 10 0.39 22.77 53.95
CA ALA A 10 0.81 22.09 52.70
C ALA A 10 -0.09 22.58 51.55
N VAL A 11 0.49 23.36 50.61
CA VAL A 11 -0.17 23.72 49.37
C VAL A 11 -0.01 22.56 48.40
N ALA A 12 -1.09 21.85 48.13
CA ALA A 12 -1.16 20.84 47.08
C ALA A 12 -1.25 21.52 45.71
N VAL A 13 -0.15 21.52 44.95
CA VAL A 13 -0.16 21.95 43.55
C VAL A 13 -0.78 20.85 42.72
N VAL A 14 -2.04 20.98 42.32
CA VAL A 14 -2.70 20.12 41.36
C VAL A 14 -2.20 20.56 39.97
N THR A 15 -1.23 19.84 39.43
CA THR A 15 -0.83 19.99 38.02
C THR A 15 -1.91 19.37 37.16
N ALA A 16 -2.71 20.21 36.49
CA ALA A 16 -3.63 19.76 35.44
C ALA A 16 -2.78 19.20 34.29
N ILE A 17 -2.80 17.89 34.13
CA ILE A 17 -2.27 17.22 32.92
C ILE A 17 -3.20 17.66 31.78
N PRO A 18 -2.68 18.29 30.70
CA PRO A 18 -3.52 18.65 29.57
C PRO A 18 -4.12 17.34 29.00
N VAL A 19 -5.44 17.21 29.02
CA VAL A 19 -6.15 16.16 28.29
C VAL A 19 -5.84 16.40 26.82
N ALA A 20 -4.98 15.55 26.24
CA ALA A 20 -4.74 15.58 24.81
C ALA A 20 -6.10 15.50 24.10
N ALA A 21 -6.41 16.48 23.28
CA ALA A 21 -7.68 16.51 22.55
C ALA A 21 -7.78 15.20 21.74
N GLN A 22 -8.80 14.42 22.03
CA GLN A 22 -9.04 13.12 21.37
C GLN A 22 -9.22 13.40 19.87
N MET A 23 -8.37 12.79 19.02
CA MET A 23 -8.45 12.94 17.57
C MET A 23 -9.82 12.51 17.07
N ASN A 24 -10.47 13.36 16.29
CA ASN A 24 -11.78 13.07 15.69
C ASN A 24 -11.61 12.32 14.37
N TYR A 25 -11.27 11.04 14.42
CA TYR A 25 -11.05 10.20 13.25
C TYR A 25 -12.29 10.14 12.33
N GLN A 26 -13.48 9.89 12.91
CA GLN A 26 -14.71 9.81 12.11
C GLN A 26 -15.04 11.15 11.46
N GLY A 27 -14.91 12.25 12.18
CA GLY A 27 -15.15 13.58 11.61
C GLY A 27 -14.22 13.92 10.45
N ALA A 28 -12.95 13.51 10.49
CA ALA A 28 -12.01 13.69 9.38
C ALA A 28 -12.41 12.84 8.16
N VAL A 29 -12.81 11.59 8.37
CA VAL A 29 -13.29 10.69 7.31
C VAL A 29 -14.57 11.23 6.67
N ASP A 30 -15.56 11.64 7.47
CA ASP A 30 -16.84 12.18 6.98
C ASP A 30 -16.64 13.49 6.20
N ALA A 31 -15.77 14.38 6.70
CA ALA A 31 -15.46 15.64 6.03
C ALA A 31 -14.85 15.41 4.64
N ALA A 32 -13.86 14.51 4.53
CA ALA A 32 -13.22 14.20 3.26
C ALA A 32 -14.19 13.51 2.29
N PHE A 33 -14.98 12.54 2.77
CA PHE A 33 -16.00 11.88 1.95
C PHE A 33 -17.01 12.90 1.40
N ASN A 34 -17.59 13.74 2.26
CA ASN A 34 -18.59 14.73 1.86
C ASN A 34 -18.02 15.76 0.88
N LYS A 35 -16.76 16.16 1.03
CA LYS A 35 -16.08 17.11 0.16
C LYS A 35 -15.89 16.57 -1.26
N TYR A 36 -15.61 15.28 -1.42
CA TYR A 36 -15.22 14.73 -2.71
C TYR A 36 -16.23 13.77 -3.35
N LYS A 37 -17.33 13.40 -2.70
CA LYS A 37 -18.34 12.44 -3.24
C LYS A 37 -18.97 12.86 -4.57
N THR A 38 -18.99 14.14 -4.88
CA THR A 38 -19.56 14.68 -6.14
C THR A 38 -18.50 15.00 -7.19
N LEU A 39 -17.21 14.85 -6.88
CA LEU A 39 -16.13 15.13 -7.82
C LEU A 39 -16.14 14.12 -8.98
N LYS A 40 -16.08 14.61 -10.23
CA LYS A 40 -16.17 13.79 -11.46
C LYS A 40 -14.88 13.83 -12.30
N GLU A 41 -13.76 14.23 -11.70
CA GLU A 41 -12.47 14.26 -12.39
C GLU A 41 -11.90 12.85 -12.58
N GLY A 42 -11.14 12.67 -13.68
CA GLY A 42 -10.48 11.41 -14.02
C GLY A 42 -11.37 10.47 -14.85
N LYS A 43 -10.81 9.31 -15.20
CA LYS A 43 -11.53 8.21 -15.90
C LYS A 43 -11.03 6.86 -15.42
N ASN A 44 -11.85 5.81 -15.56
CA ASN A 44 -11.45 4.45 -15.25
C ASN A 44 -10.30 3.99 -16.16
N ALA A 45 -9.49 3.02 -15.69
CA ALA A 45 -8.53 2.33 -16.55
C ALA A 45 -9.27 1.61 -17.69
N ASP A 46 -9.09 2.08 -18.92
CA ASP A 46 -9.81 1.58 -20.11
C ASP A 46 -9.05 0.48 -20.88
N TYR A 47 -7.77 0.31 -20.61
CA TYR A 47 -6.92 -0.70 -21.24
C TYR A 47 -7.10 -2.13 -20.66
N ILE A 48 -7.84 -2.26 -19.56
CA ILE A 48 -8.34 -3.54 -19.03
C ILE A 48 -9.87 -3.50 -19.10
N PRO A 49 -10.53 -4.22 -20.03
CA PRO A 49 -11.96 -4.09 -20.27
C PRO A 49 -12.87 -4.29 -19.05
N ALA A 50 -12.46 -5.15 -18.10
CA ALA A 50 -13.21 -5.35 -16.86
C ALA A 50 -13.18 -4.11 -15.97
N LEU A 51 -12.04 -3.39 -15.90
CA LEU A 51 -11.92 -2.18 -15.08
C LEU A 51 -12.68 -0.99 -15.69
N ALA A 52 -12.75 -0.90 -17.00
CA ALA A 52 -13.51 0.12 -17.70
C ALA A 52 -15.01 0.13 -17.34
N LYS A 53 -15.55 -1.03 -16.93
CA LYS A 53 -16.97 -1.24 -16.61
C LYS A 53 -17.34 -0.97 -15.16
N VAL A 54 -16.36 -0.77 -14.27
CA VAL A 54 -16.61 -0.49 -12.85
C VAL A 54 -17.35 0.85 -12.71
N ASP A 55 -18.33 0.94 -11.80
CA ASP A 55 -19.07 2.19 -11.58
C ASP A 55 -18.12 3.33 -11.19
N PRO A 56 -17.98 4.39 -12.01
CA PRO A 56 -17.11 5.52 -11.73
C PRO A 56 -17.57 6.35 -10.51
N ASN A 57 -18.81 6.15 -10.04
CA ASN A 57 -19.33 6.83 -8.86
C ASN A 57 -18.93 6.13 -7.56
N LEU A 58 -18.47 4.89 -7.62
CA LEU A 58 -17.99 4.17 -6.44
C LEU A 58 -16.99 5.03 -5.65
N PHE A 59 -17.29 5.22 -4.37
CA PHE A 59 -16.44 5.97 -3.46
C PHE A 59 -16.58 5.44 -2.04
N GLY A 60 -15.52 4.79 -1.55
CA GLY A 60 -15.41 4.25 -0.21
C GLY A 60 -14.15 4.77 0.48
N VAL A 61 -14.27 5.24 1.70
CA VAL A 61 -13.18 5.74 2.54
C VAL A 61 -13.14 4.91 3.82
N ALA A 62 -11.98 4.39 4.19
CA ALA A 62 -11.79 3.69 5.45
C ALA A 62 -10.44 4.06 6.08
N LEU A 63 -10.44 4.16 7.40
CA LEU A 63 -9.26 4.34 8.24
C LEU A 63 -9.31 3.32 9.36
N VAL A 64 -8.20 2.64 9.63
CA VAL A 64 -8.06 1.67 10.73
C VAL A 64 -6.87 2.09 11.58
N THR A 65 -7.10 2.28 12.86
CA THR A 65 -6.06 2.62 13.83
C THR A 65 -5.28 1.38 14.27
N THR A 66 -4.09 1.58 14.83
CA THR A 66 -3.25 0.48 15.32
C THR A 66 -3.86 -0.28 16.51
N ASP A 67 -4.91 0.25 17.15
CA ASP A 67 -5.73 -0.45 18.16
C ASP A 67 -6.97 -1.16 17.55
N GLY A 68 -7.09 -1.20 16.22
CA GLY A 68 -8.11 -1.95 15.48
C GLY A 68 -9.46 -1.25 15.31
N LYS A 69 -9.59 0.02 15.71
CA LYS A 69 -10.84 0.77 15.49
C LYS A 69 -10.95 1.17 14.02
N VAL A 70 -12.15 1.04 13.46
CA VAL A 70 -12.47 1.32 12.07
C VAL A 70 -13.36 2.56 11.97
N TYR A 71 -12.96 3.51 11.15
CA TYR A 71 -13.72 4.71 10.81
C TYR A 71 -13.93 4.74 9.31
N SER A 72 -15.13 5.05 8.84
CA SER A 72 -15.42 4.86 7.42
C SER A 72 -16.61 5.67 6.94
N ALA A 73 -16.65 5.91 5.62
CA ALA A 73 -17.76 6.56 4.92
C ALA A 73 -17.88 6.05 3.48
N GLY A 74 -19.11 6.07 2.94
CA GLY A 74 -19.40 5.66 1.57
C GLY A 74 -19.51 4.13 1.41
N ASP A 75 -19.14 3.62 0.23
CA ASP A 75 -19.23 2.19 -0.09
C ASP A 75 -18.06 1.40 0.49
N LEU A 76 -18.39 0.45 1.35
CA LEU A 76 -17.41 -0.42 2.01
C LEU A 76 -17.62 -1.89 1.66
N THR A 77 -18.54 -2.18 0.77
CA THR A 77 -18.97 -3.55 0.43
C THR A 77 -18.60 -3.97 -0.98
N THR A 78 -18.60 -3.04 -1.92
CA THR A 78 -18.24 -3.32 -3.32
C THR A 78 -16.77 -3.66 -3.42
N GLU A 79 -16.48 -4.84 -3.94
CA GLU A 79 -15.11 -5.28 -4.20
C GLU A 79 -14.63 -4.77 -5.55
N VAL A 80 -13.41 -4.24 -5.58
CA VAL A 80 -12.63 -3.94 -6.77
C VAL A 80 -11.36 -4.80 -6.77
N SER A 81 -10.71 -4.96 -7.91
CA SER A 81 -9.42 -5.65 -7.93
C SER A 81 -8.33 -4.81 -7.28
N ILE A 82 -7.50 -5.45 -6.45
CA ILE A 82 -6.41 -4.81 -5.70
C ILE A 82 -5.36 -4.19 -6.60
N GLN A 83 -5.16 -4.76 -7.79
CA GLN A 83 -4.20 -4.32 -8.79
C GLN A 83 -2.79 -4.09 -8.20
N SER A 84 -2.15 -2.99 -8.55
CA SER A 84 -0.77 -2.71 -8.15
C SER A 84 -0.55 -2.52 -6.63
N ILE A 85 -1.60 -2.43 -5.82
CA ILE A 85 -1.46 -2.43 -4.36
C ILE A 85 -0.91 -3.78 -3.88
N SER A 86 -1.23 -4.89 -4.58
CA SER A 86 -0.73 -6.24 -4.27
C SER A 86 0.79 -6.34 -4.26
N LYS A 87 1.49 -5.51 -5.05
CA LYS A 87 2.95 -5.49 -5.13
C LYS A 87 3.63 -5.24 -3.79
N VAL A 88 3.03 -4.40 -2.95
CA VAL A 88 3.54 -4.12 -1.59
C VAL A 88 3.60 -5.40 -0.78
N PHE A 89 2.54 -6.19 -0.81
CA PHE A 89 2.41 -7.39 0.02
C PHE A 89 3.26 -8.55 -0.52
N THR A 90 3.40 -8.68 -1.84
CA THR A 90 4.33 -9.66 -2.42
C THR A 90 5.79 -9.27 -2.16
N MET A 91 6.15 -7.98 -2.25
CA MET A 91 7.47 -7.50 -1.83
C MET A 91 7.71 -7.79 -0.34
N ALA A 92 6.74 -7.47 0.52
CA ALA A 92 6.81 -7.73 1.96
C ALA A 92 6.97 -9.23 2.26
N GLN A 93 6.29 -10.10 1.50
CA GLN A 93 6.42 -11.55 1.62
C GLN A 93 7.83 -12.02 1.26
N VAL A 94 8.41 -11.52 0.16
CA VAL A 94 9.80 -11.85 -0.22
C VAL A 94 10.78 -11.38 0.85
N ILE A 95 10.61 -10.16 1.37
CA ILE A 95 11.40 -9.64 2.49
C ILE A 95 11.24 -10.53 3.72
N GLN A 96 10.02 -10.99 4.02
CA GLN A 96 9.75 -11.87 5.15
C GLN A 96 10.45 -13.23 4.99
N GLU A 97 10.40 -13.82 3.79
CA GLU A 97 10.96 -15.13 3.49
C GLU A 97 12.49 -15.14 3.33
N GLN A 98 13.07 -14.09 2.74
CA GLN A 98 14.45 -14.07 2.25
C GLN A 98 15.33 -12.94 2.83
N GLY A 99 14.77 -12.09 3.71
CA GLY A 99 15.46 -10.94 4.30
C GLY A 99 15.39 -9.68 3.43
N VAL A 100 15.71 -8.54 4.07
CA VAL A 100 15.58 -7.19 3.47
C VAL A 100 16.49 -6.98 2.27
N GLU A 101 17.70 -7.54 2.31
CA GLU A 101 18.68 -7.43 1.23
C GLU A 101 18.26 -8.13 -0.08
N SER A 102 17.28 -9.05 0.00
CA SER A 102 16.84 -9.82 -1.17
C SER A 102 16.23 -8.93 -2.26
N ILE A 103 15.47 -7.90 -1.87
CA ILE A 103 14.87 -6.94 -2.81
C ILE A 103 15.95 -5.99 -3.34
N GLU A 104 16.76 -5.40 -2.45
CA GLU A 104 17.81 -4.47 -2.84
C GLU A 104 18.80 -5.06 -3.84
N LYS A 105 19.31 -6.29 -3.57
CA LYS A 105 20.32 -6.94 -4.39
C LYS A 105 19.79 -7.52 -5.70
N ARG A 106 18.52 -7.89 -5.78
CA ARG A 106 17.96 -8.62 -6.95
C ARG A 106 17.00 -7.81 -7.79
N ILE A 107 16.40 -6.77 -7.23
CA ILE A 107 15.39 -5.94 -7.90
C ILE A 107 15.81 -4.47 -7.88
N GLY A 108 16.27 -3.97 -6.74
CA GLY A 108 16.49 -2.57 -6.46
C GLY A 108 15.35 -1.96 -5.63
N VAL A 109 15.59 -0.74 -5.14
CA VAL A 109 14.69 0.00 -4.24
C VAL A 109 14.47 1.45 -4.67
N ASP A 110 15.16 1.90 -5.72
CA ASP A 110 15.14 3.29 -6.17
C ASP A 110 13.93 3.58 -7.05
N ALA A 111 13.49 4.83 -7.04
CA ALA A 111 12.49 5.32 -8.00
C ALA A 111 13.05 5.30 -9.42
N THR A 112 12.28 4.81 -10.40
CA THR A 112 12.75 4.69 -11.80
C THR A 112 12.64 5.99 -12.59
N GLY A 113 11.83 6.96 -12.12
CA GLY A 113 11.49 8.15 -12.91
C GLY A 113 10.73 7.85 -14.21
N ALA A 114 10.30 6.59 -14.41
CA ALA A 114 9.61 6.12 -15.60
C ALA A 114 8.23 5.55 -15.26
N ARG A 115 7.39 5.37 -16.28
CA ARG A 115 6.07 4.74 -16.12
C ARG A 115 6.21 3.34 -15.55
N PHE A 116 5.20 2.90 -14.80
CA PHE A 116 5.17 1.62 -14.07
C PHE A 116 5.39 0.37 -14.93
N ASN A 117 5.18 0.43 -16.23
CA ASN A 117 5.36 -0.66 -17.20
C ASN A 117 6.47 -0.37 -18.23
N SER A 118 7.41 0.51 -17.89
CA SER A 118 8.54 0.86 -18.75
C SER A 118 9.55 -0.29 -18.83
N ILE A 119 10.02 -0.61 -20.04
CA ILE A 119 11.13 -1.54 -20.27
C ILE A 119 12.49 -0.85 -20.08
N ILE A 120 12.54 0.49 -20.12
CA ILE A 120 13.77 1.25 -19.90
C ILE A 120 14.38 0.92 -18.55
N ALA A 121 13.55 0.76 -17.53
CA ALA A 121 14.01 0.37 -16.20
C ALA A 121 14.74 -1.00 -16.16
N ILE A 122 14.47 -1.90 -17.12
CA ILE A 122 15.14 -3.19 -17.22
C ILE A 122 16.51 -3.03 -17.93
N GLU A 123 16.58 -2.14 -18.92
CA GLU A 123 17.76 -1.95 -19.79
C GLU A 123 18.72 -0.91 -19.21
N SER A 124 18.25 -0.01 -18.34
CA SER A 124 19.08 0.94 -17.59
C SER A 124 19.83 0.19 -16.48
N VAL A 125 20.90 -0.47 -16.84
CA VAL A 125 21.81 -1.07 -15.85
C VAL A 125 22.58 0.07 -15.20
N LYS A 126 22.58 0.14 -13.85
CA LYS A 126 23.59 0.94 -13.13
C LYS A 126 24.96 0.43 -13.55
N VAL A 127 25.64 1.18 -14.42
CA VAL A 127 27.05 1.00 -14.72
C VAL A 127 27.87 1.51 -13.52
N VAL A 128 27.47 1.13 -12.31
CA VAL A 128 28.25 1.34 -11.10
C VAL A 128 28.83 -0.01 -10.72
N GLN A 129 30.10 -0.13 -11.04
CA GLN A 129 31.06 -1.14 -10.60
C GLN A 129 30.47 -2.21 -9.66
N GLY A 130 30.06 -3.35 -10.22
CA GLY A 130 29.83 -4.60 -9.48
C GLY A 130 28.45 -4.85 -8.88
N SER A 131 27.46 -3.96 -8.97
CA SER A 131 26.10 -4.27 -8.56
C SER A 131 25.25 -4.71 -9.76
N GLY A 132 24.94 -5.98 -9.87
CA GLY A 132 24.14 -6.56 -10.96
C GLY A 132 22.62 -6.35 -10.81
N ALA A 133 22.16 -5.41 -9.98
CA ALA A 133 20.73 -5.10 -9.85
C ALA A 133 20.33 -3.98 -10.84
N PRO A 134 19.18 -4.12 -11.53
CA PRO A 134 18.67 -3.07 -12.40
C PRO A 134 18.22 -1.84 -11.60
N GLU A 135 18.15 -0.67 -12.25
CA GLU A 135 17.59 0.55 -11.65
C GLU A 135 16.06 0.50 -11.64
N MET A 136 15.50 -0.35 -10.80
CA MET A 136 14.06 -0.48 -10.62
C MET A 136 13.71 -0.78 -9.15
N ASN A 137 12.45 -0.98 -8.88
CA ASN A 137 11.95 -1.36 -7.57
C ASN A 137 10.80 -2.36 -7.72
N ALA A 138 10.41 -2.99 -6.62
CA ALA A 138 9.35 -4.00 -6.60
C ALA A 138 7.92 -3.43 -6.80
N LEU A 139 7.76 -2.11 -6.92
CA LEU A 139 6.45 -1.45 -7.08
C LEU A 139 6.14 -1.03 -8.53
N VAL A 140 7.09 -1.20 -9.46
CA VAL A 140 6.84 -1.16 -10.91
C VAL A 140 6.68 -2.58 -11.47
N ASN A 141 6.06 -2.71 -12.65
CA ASN A 141 5.72 -4.06 -13.19
C ASN A 141 6.92 -4.99 -13.33
N PRO A 142 8.07 -4.58 -13.90
CA PRO A 142 9.21 -5.48 -14.00
C PRO A 142 9.67 -6.02 -12.63
N GLY A 143 9.84 -5.12 -11.66
CA GLY A 143 10.26 -5.52 -10.33
C GLY A 143 9.22 -6.34 -9.57
N ALA A 144 7.92 -6.06 -9.78
CA ALA A 144 6.84 -6.83 -9.16
C ALA A 144 6.73 -8.26 -9.72
N ILE A 145 6.89 -8.44 -11.04
CA ILE A 145 6.94 -9.77 -11.67
C ILE A 145 8.17 -10.54 -11.16
N SER A 146 9.32 -9.85 -11.04
CA SER A 146 10.51 -10.44 -10.43
C SER A 146 10.27 -10.84 -8.97
N ALA A 147 9.67 -9.97 -8.13
CA ALA A 147 9.34 -10.29 -6.75
C ALA A 147 8.38 -11.50 -6.66
N THR A 148 7.37 -11.57 -7.53
CA THR A 148 6.45 -12.71 -7.60
C THR A 148 7.21 -14.01 -7.90
N SER A 149 8.20 -13.98 -8.80
CA SER A 149 9.06 -15.14 -9.12
C SER A 149 9.97 -15.58 -7.97
N MET A 150 10.16 -14.70 -6.97
CA MET A 150 11.01 -14.97 -5.80
C MET A 150 10.25 -15.62 -4.64
N VAL A 151 8.91 -15.60 -4.65
CA VAL A 151 8.13 -16.27 -3.59
C VAL A 151 8.41 -17.78 -3.64
N THR A 152 8.82 -18.34 -2.50
CA THR A 152 9.27 -19.71 -2.42
C THR A 152 8.10 -20.71 -2.50
N GLY A 153 8.25 -21.79 -3.27
CA GLY A 153 7.25 -22.86 -3.37
C GLY A 153 7.69 -23.96 -4.33
N GLY A 154 7.22 -25.19 -4.10
CA GLY A 154 7.55 -26.36 -4.95
C GLY A 154 6.67 -26.49 -6.20
N SER A 155 5.60 -25.69 -6.31
CA SER A 155 4.69 -25.68 -7.47
C SER A 155 4.00 -24.31 -7.57
N SER A 156 3.38 -24.03 -8.73
CA SER A 156 2.58 -22.80 -8.94
C SER A 156 1.49 -22.63 -7.88
N ASP A 157 0.77 -23.70 -7.57
CA ASP A 157 -0.29 -23.67 -6.56
C ASP A 157 0.26 -23.42 -5.15
N ALA A 158 1.42 -23.98 -4.81
CA ALA A 158 2.07 -23.74 -3.52
C ALA A 158 2.50 -22.26 -3.39
N VAL A 159 3.06 -21.67 -4.45
CA VAL A 159 3.39 -20.23 -4.50
C VAL A 159 2.14 -19.38 -4.39
N TRP A 160 1.09 -19.71 -5.17
CA TRP A 160 -0.19 -19.00 -5.10
C TRP A 160 -0.81 -19.03 -3.71
N ASN A 161 -0.86 -20.20 -3.08
CA ASN A 161 -1.43 -20.35 -1.74
C ASN A 161 -0.69 -19.52 -0.70
N LYS A 162 0.62 -19.37 -0.84
CA LYS A 162 1.40 -18.45 0.00
C LYS A 162 1.05 -17.00 -0.28
N ILE A 163 0.98 -16.57 -1.55
CA ILE A 163 0.64 -15.21 -1.93
C ILE A 163 -0.73 -14.82 -1.37
N ILE A 164 -1.77 -15.61 -1.68
CA ILE A 164 -3.13 -15.29 -1.21
C ILE A 164 -3.24 -15.40 0.31
N GLY A 165 -2.55 -16.35 0.94
CA GLY A 165 -2.50 -16.51 2.39
C GLY A 165 -1.90 -15.28 3.07
N PHE A 166 -0.82 -14.73 2.55
CA PHE A 166 -0.18 -13.54 3.09
C PHE A 166 -1.08 -12.30 2.94
N HIS A 167 -1.76 -12.15 1.80
CA HIS A 167 -2.75 -11.08 1.60
C HIS A 167 -3.94 -11.23 2.56
N ASN A 168 -4.43 -12.45 2.77
CA ASN A 168 -5.50 -12.75 3.74
C ASN A 168 -5.12 -12.35 5.16
N ASP A 169 -3.91 -12.66 5.57
CA ASP A 169 -3.39 -12.33 6.90
C ASP A 169 -3.30 -10.80 7.12
N PHE A 170 -2.85 -10.06 6.09
CA PHE A 170 -2.84 -8.60 6.14
C PHE A 170 -4.25 -8.00 6.19
N ALA A 171 -5.20 -8.54 5.44
CA ALA A 171 -6.58 -8.08 5.42
C ALA A 171 -7.38 -8.54 6.65
N GLY A 172 -6.93 -9.59 7.36
CA GLY A 172 -7.66 -10.20 8.47
C GLY A 172 -8.89 -10.99 8.03
N ARG A 173 -9.02 -11.33 6.75
CA ARG A 173 -10.09 -12.16 6.18
C ARG A 173 -9.63 -12.94 4.94
N GLN A 174 -10.44 -13.92 4.54
CA GLN A 174 -10.24 -14.62 3.28
C GLN A 174 -10.64 -13.73 2.10
N LEU A 175 -9.70 -13.50 1.19
CA LEU A 175 -9.89 -12.79 -0.07
C LEU A 175 -10.07 -13.78 -1.21
N LYS A 176 -10.65 -13.34 -2.33
CA LYS A 176 -10.88 -14.16 -3.51
C LYS A 176 -10.43 -13.46 -4.77
N VAL A 177 -10.05 -14.20 -5.78
CA VAL A 177 -9.76 -13.68 -7.11
C VAL A 177 -11.08 -13.33 -7.81
N LEU A 178 -11.17 -12.11 -8.34
CA LEU A 178 -12.25 -11.69 -9.25
C LEU A 178 -11.98 -12.30 -10.62
N GLN A 179 -12.65 -13.40 -10.94
CA GLN A 179 -12.36 -14.22 -12.11
C GLN A 179 -12.51 -13.45 -13.43
N ASP A 180 -13.51 -12.58 -13.53
CA ASP A 180 -13.73 -11.76 -14.72
C ASP A 180 -12.59 -10.76 -14.96
N VAL A 181 -12.01 -10.20 -13.87
CA VAL A 181 -10.84 -9.31 -13.94
C VAL A 181 -9.61 -10.12 -14.34
N TYR A 182 -9.38 -11.26 -13.67
CA TYR A 182 -8.25 -12.13 -13.99
C TYR A 182 -8.25 -12.56 -15.45
N LYS A 183 -9.40 -13.04 -15.97
CA LYS A 183 -9.54 -13.40 -17.37
C LYS A 183 -9.30 -12.20 -18.29
N SER A 184 -9.93 -11.06 -18.02
CA SER A 184 -9.80 -9.85 -18.82
C SER A 184 -8.36 -9.36 -18.89
N GLU A 185 -7.64 -9.36 -17.77
CA GLU A 185 -6.25 -8.95 -17.70
C GLU A 185 -5.32 -9.96 -18.37
N SER A 186 -5.56 -11.27 -18.19
CA SER A 186 -4.80 -12.33 -18.86
C SER A 186 -4.89 -12.24 -20.39
N ASP A 187 -6.07 -11.89 -20.92
CA ASP A 187 -6.30 -11.75 -22.36
C ASP A 187 -5.61 -10.47 -22.93
N THR A 188 -5.25 -9.48 -22.08
CA THR A 188 -4.71 -8.16 -22.50
C THR A 188 -3.34 -7.83 -21.92
N ASN A 189 -2.62 -8.80 -21.34
CA ASN A 189 -1.37 -8.56 -20.62
C ASN A 189 -0.09 -8.73 -21.46
N GLN A 190 -0.15 -8.61 -22.79
CA GLN A 190 1.00 -8.82 -23.71
C GLN A 190 2.21 -7.98 -23.30
N ARG A 191 1.98 -6.77 -22.75
CA ARG A 191 3.08 -5.93 -22.25
C ARG A 191 3.80 -6.58 -21.07
N ASN A 192 3.06 -7.16 -20.11
CA ASN A 192 3.66 -7.86 -18.97
C ASN A 192 4.33 -9.17 -19.39
N GLN A 193 3.81 -9.87 -20.42
CA GLN A 193 4.47 -11.03 -20.99
C GLN A 193 5.81 -10.67 -21.62
N ALA A 194 5.87 -9.57 -22.40
CA ALA A 194 7.10 -9.06 -22.96
C ALA A 194 8.13 -8.65 -21.88
N ILE A 195 7.67 -7.99 -20.80
CA ILE A 195 8.48 -7.66 -19.63
C ILE A 195 9.03 -8.92 -18.97
N GLY A 196 8.19 -9.92 -18.72
CA GLY A 196 8.61 -11.20 -18.11
C GLY A 196 9.66 -11.93 -18.94
N ALA A 197 9.46 -12.01 -20.27
CA ALA A 197 10.42 -12.60 -21.19
C ALA A 197 11.76 -11.85 -21.22
N LEU A 198 11.73 -10.51 -21.22
CA LEU A 198 12.92 -9.67 -21.18
C LEU A 198 13.68 -9.83 -19.87
N MET A 199 12.96 -9.83 -18.74
CA MET A 199 13.53 -10.07 -17.40
C MET A 199 14.20 -11.46 -17.31
N PHE A 200 13.61 -12.47 -17.94
CA PHE A 200 14.20 -13.80 -18.00
C PHE A 200 15.47 -13.81 -18.88
N ALA A 201 15.43 -13.15 -20.02
CA ALA A 201 16.58 -13.07 -20.93
C ALA A 201 17.81 -12.37 -20.27
N TYR A 202 17.56 -11.38 -19.40
CA TYR A 202 18.61 -10.71 -18.62
C TYR A 202 19.00 -11.45 -17.33
N GLY A 203 18.34 -12.59 -17.02
CA GLY A 203 18.62 -13.38 -15.82
C GLY A 203 18.10 -12.78 -14.50
N TYR A 204 17.22 -11.79 -14.55
CA TYR A 204 16.55 -11.21 -13.36
C TYR A 204 15.44 -12.12 -12.85
N ILE A 205 14.76 -12.87 -13.73
CA ILE A 205 13.88 -13.99 -13.39
C ILE A 205 14.64 -15.28 -13.69
N LYS A 206 14.79 -16.16 -12.69
CA LYS A 206 15.51 -17.44 -12.79
C LYS A 206 14.60 -18.64 -12.85
N THR A 207 13.29 -18.43 -12.74
CA THR A 207 12.24 -19.46 -12.80
C THR A 207 11.45 -19.31 -14.10
N ASP A 208 10.37 -20.07 -14.27
CA ASP A 208 9.48 -19.90 -15.41
C ASP A 208 8.82 -18.50 -15.38
N TRP A 209 9.22 -17.65 -16.34
CA TRP A 209 8.71 -16.29 -16.44
C TRP A 209 7.21 -16.24 -16.79
N LYS A 210 6.69 -17.22 -17.52
CA LYS A 210 5.26 -17.31 -17.85
C LYS A 210 4.44 -17.55 -16.60
N GLN A 211 4.90 -18.47 -15.75
CA GLN A 211 4.30 -18.69 -14.43
C GLN A 211 4.38 -17.45 -13.55
N ALA A 212 5.52 -16.73 -13.53
CA ALA A 212 5.66 -15.51 -12.76
C ALA A 212 4.67 -14.42 -13.21
N VAL A 213 4.47 -14.25 -14.53
CA VAL A 213 3.50 -13.30 -15.10
C VAL A 213 2.07 -13.72 -14.78
N ASP A 214 1.74 -15.01 -14.85
CA ASP A 214 0.41 -15.51 -14.52
C ASP A 214 0.06 -15.29 -13.04
N LEU A 215 0.95 -15.67 -12.13
CA LEU A 215 0.78 -15.45 -10.69
C LEU A 215 0.69 -13.95 -10.35
N TYR A 216 1.47 -13.12 -11.04
CA TYR A 216 1.38 -11.66 -10.92
C TYR A 216 0.00 -11.13 -11.38
N THR A 217 -0.51 -11.59 -12.51
CA THR A 217 -1.85 -11.24 -13.01
C THR A 217 -2.94 -11.69 -12.03
N ARG A 218 -2.81 -12.91 -11.51
CA ARG A 218 -3.74 -13.47 -10.54
C ARG A 218 -3.77 -12.68 -9.22
N GLN A 219 -2.60 -12.27 -8.70
CA GLN A 219 -2.56 -11.43 -7.49
C GLN A 219 -3.13 -10.03 -7.71
N CYS A 220 -2.94 -9.42 -8.90
CA CYS A 220 -3.55 -8.14 -9.24
C CYS A 220 -5.08 -8.22 -9.23
N SER A 221 -5.64 -9.39 -9.50
CA SER A 221 -7.08 -9.64 -9.59
C SER A 221 -7.76 -10.04 -8.28
N ILE A 222 -7.06 -9.98 -7.14
CA ILE A 222 -7.64 -10.21 -5.81
C ILE A 222 -8.68 -9.13 -5.53
N GLY A 223 -9.91 -9.54 -5.13
CA GLY A 223 -11.01 -8.65 -4.75
C GLY A 223 -10.81 -8.08 -3.35
N VAL A 224 -10.92 -6.76 -3.24
CA VAL A 224 -10.80 -6.00 -1.98
C VAL A 224 -11.77 -4.82 -1.98
N ASN A 225 -12.18 -4.40 -0.80
CA ASN A 225 -12.90 -3.14 -0.60
C ASN A 225 -12.05 -2.14 0.21
N ALA A 226 -12.57 -0.94 0.44
CA ALA A 226 -11.84 0.10 1.17
C ALA A 226 -11.44 -0.33 2.59
N LYS A 227 -12.29 -1.10 3.28
CA LYS A 227 -12.02 -1.59 4.63
C LYS A 227 -10.89 -2.61 4.65
N ASP A 228 -10.86 -3.54 3.70
CA ASP A 228 -9.78 -4.52 3.57
C ASP A 228 -8.44 -3.82 3.36
N LEU A 229 -8.40 -2.89 2.42
CA LEU A 229 -7.21 -2.12 2.09
C LEU A 229 -6.72 -1.28 3.29
N ALA A 230 -7.65 -0.65 4.04
CA ALA A 230 -7.29 0.10 5.24
C ALA A 230 -6.74 -0.81 6.35
N MET A 231 -7.29 -2.03 6.50
CA MET A 231 -6.77 -3.04 7.43
C MET A 231 -5.36 -3.49 7.03
N MET A 232 -5.13 -3.74 5.74
CA MET A 232 -3.82 -4.11 5.22
C MET A 232 -2.79 -2.98 5.48
N ALA A 233 -3.17 -1.72 5.27
CA ALA A 233 -2.34 -0.55 5.59
C ALA A 233 -2.10 -0.40 7.10
N ALA A 234 -3.13 -0.65 7.94
CA ALA A 234 -3.01 -0.60 9.39
C ALA A 234 -2.11 -1.71 9.95
N THR A 235 -2.08 -2.87 9.32
CA THR A 235 -1.14 -3.94 9.66
C THR A 235 0.31 -3.47 9.46
N LEU A 236 0.60 -2.74 8.37
CA LEU A 236 1.91 -2.09 8.20
C LEU A 236 2.14 -0.96 9.22
N ALA A 237 1.13 -0.11 9.49
CA ALA A 237 1.22 0.94 10.50
C ALA A 237 1.52 0.38 11.90
N ASN A 238 1.03 -0.82 12.20
CA ASN A 238 1.23 -1.56 13.44
C ASN A 238 2.42 -2.52 13.40
N MET A 239 3.46 -2.16 12.66
CA MET A 239 4.71 -2.91 12.56
C MET A 239 4.51 -4.40 12.18
N GLY A 240 3.63 -4.64 11.19
CA GLY A 240 3.38 -5.97 10.65
C GLY A 240 2.42 -6.85 11.48
N LYS A 241 1.85 -6.33 12.56
CA LYS A 241 0.85 -7.02 13.37
C LYS A 241 -0.55 -6.56 12.99
N ASN A 242 -1.39 -7.48 12.53
CA ASN A 242 -2.79 -7.17 12.22
C ASN A 242 -3.52 -6.72 13.49
N PRO A 243 -4.10 -5.49 13.52
CA PRO A 243 -4.62 -4.92 14.76
C PRO A 243 -5.92 -5.57 15.25
N VAL A 244 -6.62 -6.34 14.40
CA VAL A 244 -7.86 -7.02 14.75
C VAL A 244 -7.63 -8.49 15.08
N THR A 245 -6.89 -9.22 14.25
CA THR A 245 -6.61 -10.64 14.50
C THR A 245 -5.48 -10.87 15.51
N GLY A 246 -4.66 -9.86 15.76
CA GLY A 246 -3.48 -9.96 16.62
C GLY A 246 -2.32 -10.76 16.03
N LYS A 247 -2.46 -11.28 14.78
CA LYS A 247 -1.43 -12.06 14.11
C LYS A 247 -0.26 -11.16 13.71
N GLN A 248 0.98 -11.57 14.07
CA GLN A 248 2.20 -11.00 13.51
C GLN A 248 2.39 -11.59 12.11
N VAL A 249 2.07 -10.81 11.07
CA VAL A 249 2.10 -11.24 9.67
C VAL A 249 3.51 -11.09 9.10
N MET A 250 4.20 -10.03 9.52
CA MET A 250 5.56 -9.71 9.10
C MET A 250 6.38 -9.28 10.30
N ASP A 251 7.66 -9.68 10.37
CA ASP A 251 8.56 -9.28 11.45
C ASP A 251 8.69 -7.75 11.52
N ALA A 252 8.48 -7.18 12.70
CA ALA A 252 8.47 -5.73 12.91
C ALA A 252 9.72 -5.01 12.37
N PRO A 253 10.96 -5.50 12.55
CA PRO A 253 12.17 -4.84 12.03
C PRO A 253 12.26 -4.78 10.49
N LYS A 254 11.44 -5.56 9.77
CA LYS A 254 11.43 -5.60 8.30
C LYS A 254 10.43 -4.62 7.67
N VAL A 255 9.49 -4.09 8.45
CA VAL A 255 8.43 -3.18 7.95
C VAL A 255 8.95 -1.84 7.45
N PRO A 256 9.96 -1.20 8.10
CA PRO A 256 10.49 0.07 7.63
C PRO A 256 10.98 0.04 6.18
N GLN A 257 11.56 -1.06 5.69
CA GLN A 257 12.03 -1.19 4.32
C GLN A 257 10.86 -1.23 3.32
N VAL A 258 9.75 -1.88 3.69
CA VAL A 258 8.52 -1.85 2.87
C VAL A 258 7.98 -0.43 2.77
N LEU A 259 7.90 0.28 3.88
CA LEU A 259 7.42 1.67 3.92
C LEU A 259 8.35 2.62 3.15
N ALA A 260 9.67 2.40 3.19
CA ALA A 260 10.65 3.19 2.44
C ALA A 260 10.40 3.09 0.92
N VAL A 261 10.23 1.88 0.39
CA VAL A 261 9.93 1.70 -1.05
C VAL A 261 8.54 2.26 -1.41
N MET A 262 7.55 2.15 -0.52
CA MET A 262 6.25 2.80 -0.71
C MET A 262 6.35 4.34 -0.75
N ALA A 263 7.24 4.94 0.04
CA ALA A 263 7.46 6.38 0.06
C ALA A 263 8.08 6.89 -1.25
N THR A 264 9.06 6.17 -1.79
CA THR A 264 9.84 6.59 -2.97
C THR A 264 9.19 6.22 -4.30
N ALA A 265 8.38 5.15 -4.37
CA ALA A 265 7.92 4.58 -5.63
C ALA A 265 6.43 4.15 -5.64
N GLY A 266 5.65 4.47 -4.61
CA GLY A 266 4.32 3.90 -4.41
C GLY A 266 3.23 4.46 -5.33
N LEU A 267 3.36 5.69 -5.83
CA LEU A 267 2.41 6.35 -6.73
C LEU A 267 3.01 6.56 -8.14
N TYR A 268 3.74 5.56 -8.61
CA TYR A 268 4.35 5.59 -9.95
C TYR A 268 5.28 6.80 -10.12
N ASP A 269 5.18 7.51 -11.25
CA ASP A 269 5.94 8.73 -11.55
C ASP A 269 5.53 9.95 -10.68
N ASP A 270 4.37 9.92 -10.02
CA ASP A 270 3.91 10.96 -9.08
C ASP A 270 4.31 10.70 -7.59
N SER A 271 5.14 9.70 -7.30
CA SER A 271 5.50 9.35 -5.92
C SER A 271 6.17 10.49 -5.15
N GLY A 272 7.05 11.24 -5.79
CA GLY A 272 7.70 12.41 -5.19
C GLY A 272 6.71 13.52 -4.87
N LYS A 273 5.81 13.84 -5.79
CA LYS A 273 4.75 14.84 -5.61
C LYS A 273 3.80 14.43 -4.48
N TRP A 274 3.42 13.15 -4.43
CA TRP A 274 2.61 12.60 -3.35
C TRP A 274 3.29 12.79 -1.99
N LEU A 275 4.53 12.33 -1.85
CA LEU A 275 5.28 12.42 -0.59
C LEU A 275 5.48 13.87 -0.14
N TYR A 276 5.75 14.79 -1.09
CA TYR A 276 5.87 16.22 -0.82
C TYR A 276 4.60 16.80 -0.18
N HIS A 277 3.41 16.39 -0.63
CA HIS A 277 2.14 16.92 -0.12
C HIS A 277 1.62 16.21 1.13
N THR A 278 1.91 14.93 1.31
CA THR A 278 1.29 14.11 2.37
C THR A 278 2.29 13.61 3.41
N GLY A 279 3.55 13.41 3.03
CA GLY A 279 4.56 12.75 3.85
C GLY A 279 4.29 11.26 4.11
N LEU A 280 3.23 10.66 3.52
CA LEU A 280 2.83 9.29 3.81
C LEU A 280 3.40 8.29 2.81
N PRO A 281 4.05 7.20 3.25
CA PRO A 281 4.21 6.01 2.45
C PRO A 281 2.86 5.52 1.93
N ALA A 282 2.74 5.29 0.61
CA ALA A 282 1.46 4.91 0.01
C ALA A 282 1.65 3.98 -1.19
N LYS A 283 0.56 3.36 -1.66
CA LYS A 283 0.53 2.61 -2.92
C LYS A 283 -0.82 2.75 -3.60
N SER A 284 -0.77 3.08 -4.87
CA SER A 284 -1.94 3.14 -5.76
C SER A 284 -2.11 1.88 -6.58
N GLY A 285 -3.34 1.62 -7.01
CA GLY A 285 -3.69 0.56 -7.97
C GLY A 285 -4.72 1.07 -8.97
N VAL A 286 -4.57 0.66 -10.23
CA VAL A 286 -5.45 1.11 -11.33
C VAL A 286 -6.90 0.60 -11.23
N GLY A 287 -7.21 -0.23 -10.24
CA GLY A 287 -8.58 -0.54 -9.81
C GLY A 287 -9.27 0.60 -9.06
N GLY A 288 -8.57 1.72 -8.82
CA GLY A 288 -9.07 2.91 -8.14
C GLY A 288 -8.77 2.96 -6.65
N GLY A 289 -8.00 2.02 -6.11
CA GLY A 289 -7.58 2.02 -4.72
C GLY A 289 -6.28 2.79 -4.48
N ILE A 290 -6.19 3.46 -3.32
CA ILE A 290 -4.92 3.93 -2.73
C ILE A 290 -4.91 3.54 -1.25
N ILE A 291 -3.81 2.93 -0.81
CA ILE A 291 -3.49 2.77 0.62
C ILE A 291 -2.41 3.77 1.01
N ALA A 292 -2.50 4.29 2.24
CA ALA A 292 -1.45 5.12 2.83
C ALA A 292 -1.25 4.74 4.29
N VAL A 293 -0.03 4.87 4.78
CA VAL A 293 0.39 4.42 6.11
C VAL A 293 0.91 5.60 6.92
N SER A 294 0.29 5.86 8.08
CA SER A 294 0.85 6.70 9.13
C SER A 294 1.47 5.78 10.20
N PRO A 295 2.80 5.58 10.20
CA PRO A 295 3.44 4.59 11.08
C PRO A 295 3.11 4.83 12.55
N GLY A 296 2.76 3.78 13.27
CA GLY A 296 2.38 3.82 14.68
C GLY A 296 1.01 4.44 14.98
N LYS A 297 0.27 4.94 13.97
CA LYS A 297 -1.02 5.63 14.16
C LYS A 297 -2.16 4.89 13.47
N PHE A 298 -2.16 4.85 12.12
CA PHE A 298 -3.26 4.28 11.34
C PHE A 298 -2.84 3.88 9.93
N GLY A 299 -3.61 2.98 9.33
CA GLY A 299 -3.69 2.77 7.90
C GLY A 299 -4.96 3.41 7.35
N ILE A 300 -4.86 3.98 6.15
CA ILE A 300 -5.99 4.59 5.46
C ILE A 300 -6.07 4.04 4.05
N ALA A 301 -7.29 3.82 3.56
CA ALA A 301 -7.55 3.45 2.18
C ALA A 301 -8.77 4.17 1.63
N VAL A 302 -8.68 4.48 0.36
CA VAL A 302 -9.81 5.03 -0.40
C VAL A 302 -9.92 4.26 -1.71
N VAL A 303 -11.14 3.87 -2.06
CA VAL A 303 -11.49 3.23 -3.33
C VAL A 303 -12.37 4.17 -4.12
N SER A 304 -11.90 4.57 -5.30
CA SER A 304 -12.60 5.42 -6.25
C SER A 304 -12.01 5.21 -7.65
N PRO A 305 -12.73 4.55 -8.59
CA PRO A 305 -12.19 4.10 -9.86
C PRO A 305 -11.58 5.17 -10.79
N PRO A 306 -12.12 6.42 -10.89
CA PRO A 306 -11.55 7.41 -11.80
C PRO A 306 -10.12 7.80 -11.43
N LEU A 307 -9.21 7.68 -12.42
CA LEU A 307 -7.77 7.90 -12.32
C LEU A 307 -7.35 9.18 -13.05
N ASP A 308 -6.24 9.76 -12.61
CA ASP A 308 -5.49 10.78 -13.35
C ASP A 308 -4.61 10.18 -14.45
N ASP A 309 -3.84 11.01 -15.15
CA ASP A 309 -2.96 10.59 -16.25
C ASP A 309 -1.78 9.70 -15.79
N ALA A 310 -1.38 9.80 -14.53
CA ALA A 310 -0.36 8.93 -13.93
C ALA A 310 -0.91 7.55 -13.52
N GLY A 311 -2.25 7.39 -13.50
CA GLY A 311 -2.94 6.15 -13.11
C GLY A 311 -3.31 6.07 -11.62
N ASN A 312 -3.36 7.21 -10.93
CA ASN A 312 -3.73 7.31 -9.52
C ASN A 312 -5.15 7.83 -9.35
N SER A 313 -5.93 7.24 -8.43
CA SER A 313 -7.29 7.69 -8.15
C SER A 313 -7.34 9.15 -7.70
N VAL A 314 -8.09 9.99 -8.44
CA VAL A 314 -8.18 11.42 -8.17
C VAL A 314 -8.82 11.72 -6.82
N ARG A 315 -10.01 11.11 -6.54
CA ARG A 315 -10.69 11.31 -5.26
C ARG A 315 -9.90 10.75 -4.09
N ALA A 316 -9.24 9.60 -4.30
CA ALA A 316 -8.46 8.97 -3.24
C ALA A 316 -7.27 9.82 -2.80
N GLN A 317 -6.51 10.39 -3.74
CA GLN A 317 -5.40 11.29 -3.41
C GLN A 317 -5.86 12.48 -2.56
N LYS A 318 -6.93 13.15 -3.00
CA LYS A 318 -7.46 14.34 -2.32
C LYS A 318 -8.01 14.00 -0.93
N ALA A 319 -8.78 12.92 -0.81
CA ALA A 319 -9.39 12.50 0.46
C ALA A 319 -8.33 12.08 1.49
N ILE A 320 -7.34 11.27 1.09
CA ILE A 320 -6.27 10.83 1.99
C ILE A 320 -5.44 12.02 2.47
N ALA A 321 -5.11 12.96 1.58
CA ALA A 321 -4.35 14.16 1.96
C ALA A 321 -5.10 14.99 3.01
N ASP A 322 -6.39 15.25 2.82
CA ASP A 322 -7.21 16.00 3.77
C ASP A 322 -7.31 15.29 5.14
N ILE A 323 -7.55 13.98 5.14
CA ILE A 323 -7.64 13.17 6.37
C ILE A 323 -6.28 13.16 7.10
N SER A 324 -5.19 12.94 6.37
CA SER A 324 -3.84 12.96 6.94
C SER A 324 -3.53 14.30 7.61
N ASN A 325 -3.86 15.41 6.94
CA ASN A 325 -3.66 16.75 7.49
C ASN A 325 -4.50 16.99 8.74
N ALA A 326 -5.77 16.61 8.73
CA ALA A 326 -6.68 16.77 9.87
C ALA A 326 -6.26 15.93 11.10
N LEU A 327 -5.61 14.80 10.88
CA LEU A 327 -5.19 13.84 11.92
C LEU A 327 -3.69 13.88 12.22
N HIS A 328 -2.96 14.87 11.72
CA HIS A 328 -1.50 14.96 11.86
C HIS A 328 -0.79 13.64 11.51
N GLY A 329 -1.20 13.03 10.37
CA GLY A 329 -0.74 11.73 9.94
C GLY A 329 0.68 11.71 9.34
N ASN A 330 1.18 12.87 8.90
CA ASN A 330 2.49 13.01 8.26
C ASN A 330 3.63 12.70 9.23
N PRO A 331 4.38 11.58 9.07
CA PRO A 331 5.49 11.22 9.96
C PRO A 331 6.71 12.13 9.80
N LEU A 332 6.81 12.91 8.72
CA LEU A 332 7.90 13.85 8.48
C LEU A 332 7.64 15.22 9.12
N ALA A 333 6.41 15.50 9.58
CA ALA A 333 6.12 16.69 10.32
C ALA A 333 6.63 16.57 11.78
N ALA A 334 7.25 17.63 12.29
CA ALA A 334 7.63 17.67 13.70
C ALA A 334 6.41 17.42 14.59
N ALA A 335 6.56 16.65 15.64
CA ALA A 335 5.54 16.53 16.67
C ALA A 335 5.28 17.92 17.28
N ARG A 336 4.05 18.42 17.17
CA ARG A 336 3.61 19.69 17.78
C ARG A 336 2.94 19.42 19.11
#